data_db5cd8ea4f95f7b686a1f9768f8abbe9
#
_entry.id   db5cd8ea4f95f7b686a1f9768f8abbe9
#
_cell.length_a   1.000
_cell.length_b   1.000
_cell.length_c   1.000
_cell.angle_alpha   90.00
_cell.angle_beta   90.00
_cell.angle_gamma   90.00
#
_symmetry.space_group_name_H-M   'P 1'
#
loop_
_entity.id
_entity.type
_entity.pdbx_description
1 polymer ?
#
loop_
_entity_poly.entity_id
_entity_poly.type
_entity_poly.pdbx_seq_one_letter_code
_entity_poly.pdbx_strand_id
1 'polypeptide(L)' 'MILLHERVVFPKNVLEVCFEDENNYFLRYGDLVEYRNGMKRVRGRATAYEFRSVEQLRYDFERDVEAA' A
#
# COMPACT_ATOMS: atom_id res chain seq x y z
N MET A 1 -3.02 -17.42 -4.19
CA MET A 1 -3.43 -17.43 -2.77
C MET A 1 -3.08 -16.12 -2.10
N ILE A 2 -4.05 -15.50 -1.43
CA ILE A 2 -3.82 -14.25 -0.71
C ILE A 2 -3.18 -14.58 0.63
N LEU A 3 -1.98 -14.04 0.87
CA LEU A 3 -1.24 -14.27 2.11
C LEU A 3 -1.61 -13.29 3.21
N LEU A 4 -2.04 -12.10 2.84
CA LEU A 4 -2.40 -11.06 3.80
C LEU A 4 -3.50 -10.20 3.21
N HIS A 5 -4.57 -10.00 3.97
CA HIS A 5 -5.65 -9.12 3.57
C HIS A 5 -6.19 -8.41 4.80
N GLU A 6 -6.12 -7.08 4.80
CA GLU A 6 -6.63 -6.25 5.87
C GLU A 6 -7.44 -5.11 5.29
N ARG A 7 -8.47 -4.71 6.02
CA ARG A 7 -9.28 -3.56 5.65
C ARG A 7 -9.68 -2.81 6.91
N VAL A 8 -9.33 -1.53 6.96
CA VAL A 8 -9.67 -0.67 8.09
C VAL A 8 -10.40 0.54 7.55
N VAL A 9 -11.57 0.83 8.11
CA VAL A 9 -12.39 1.97 7.69
C VAL A 9 -12.18 3.12 8.66
N PHE A 10 -11.66 4.23 8.14
CA PHE A 10 -11.53 5.48 8.89
C PHE A 10 -12.70 6.41 8.52
N PRO A 11 -12.93 7.48 9.30
CA PRO A 11 -14.03 8.41 8.99
C PRO A 11 -13.99 9.00 7.58
N LYS A 12 -12.80 9.20 7.00
CA LYS A 12 -12.66 9.82 5.69
C LYS A 12 -12.15 8.87 4.61
N ASN A 13 -11.44 7.82 4.98
CA ASN A 13 -10.79 6.94 4.01
C ASN A 13 -10.85 5.50 4.45
N VAL A 14 -10.66 4.60 3.50
CA VAL A 14 -10.53 3.18 3.76
C VAL A 14 -9.09 2.77 3.50
N LEU A 15 -8.49 2.09 4.46
CA LEU A 15 -7.16 1.51 4.30
C LEU A 15 -7.35 0.05 3.95
N GLU A 16 -6.71 -0.39 2.87
CA GLU A 16 -6.83 -1.76 2.40
C GLU A 16 -5.47 -2.33 2.06
N VAL A 17 -5.21 -3.54 2.53
CA VAL A 17 -3.96 -4.25 2.27
C VAL A 17 -4.29 -5.63 1.74
N CYS A 18 -3.73 -5.97 0.59
CA CYS A 18 -3.89 -7.28 -0.01
C CYS A 18 -2.52 -7.71 -0.56
N PHE A 19 -1.99 -8.81 -0.07
CA PHE A 19 -0.68 -9.30 -0.46
C PHE A 19 -0.77 -10.77 -0.84
N GLU A 20 -0.38 -11.10 -2.07
CA GLU A 20 -0.29 -12.48 -2.54
C GLU A 20 1.17 -12.92 -2.65
N ASP A 21 2.00 -12.15 -3.35
CA ASP A 21 3.42 -12.39 -3.47
C ASP A 21 4.12 -11.09 -3.87
N GLU A 22 5.44 -11.14 -4.06
CA GLU A 22 6.23 -9.94 -4.36
C GLU A 22 5.86 -9.25 -5.67
N ASN A 23 5.17 -9.96 -6.56
CA ASN A 23 4.74 -9.42 -7.85
C ASN A 23 3.26 -9.09 -7.90
N ASN A 24 2.50 -9.49 -6.86
CA ASN A 24 1.07 -9.29 -6.81
C ASN A 24 0.65 -8.82 -5.42
N TYR A 25 0.62 -7.52 -5.24
CA TYR A 25 0.19 -6.91 -3.98
C TYR A 25 -0.51 -5.59 -4.25
N PHE A 26 -1.31 -5.15 -3.29
CA PHE A 26 -2.07 -3.93 -3.39
C PHE A 26 -2.32 -3.37 -2.00
N LEU A 27 -1.86 -2.14 -1.76
CA LEU A 27 -2.09 -1.42 -0.53
C LEU A 27 -2.66 -0.05 -0.90
N ARG A 28 -3.72 0.36 -0.25
CA ARG A 28 -4.35 1.64 -0.56
C ARG A 28 -4.89 2.32 0.69
N TYR A 29 -4.76 3.63 0.72
CA TYR A 29 -5.37 4.48 1.74
C TYR A 29 -6.17 5.56 1.03
N GLY A 30 -7.46 5.33 0.80
CA GLY A 30 -8.32 6.24 0.05
C GLY A 30 -7.73 6.56 -1.32
N ASP A 31 -7.73 7.82 -1.69
CA ASP A 31 -7.14 8.28 -2.95
C ASP A 31 -5.76 8.91 -2.73
N LEU A 32 -5.25 8.86 -1.51
CA LEU A 32 -4.02 9.55 -1.15
C LEU A 32 -2.76 8.71 -1.35
N VAL A 33 -2.81 7.43 -1.00
CA VAL A 33 -1.66 6.53 -1.08
C VAL A 33 -2.06 5.22 -1.71
N GLU A 34 -1.29 4.76 -2.68
CA GLU A 34 -1.51 3.45 -3.32
C GLU A 34 -0.16 2.82 -3.64
N TYR A 35 -0.01 1.55 -3.26
CA TYR A 35 1.13 0.73 -3.63
C TYR A 35 0.60 -0.46 -4.42
N ARG A 36 1.15 -0.72 -5.58
CA ARG A 36 0.70 -1.82 -6.43
C ARG A 36 1.83 -2.34 -7.31
N ASN A 37 2.16 -3.62 -7.15
CA ASN A 37 3.00 -4.36 -8.09
C ASN A 37 4.24 -3.60 -8.59
N GLY A 38 5.06 -3.10 -7.67
CA GLY A 38 6.29 -2.43 -8.04
C GLY A 38 6.15 -0.95 -8.32
N MET A 39 4.99 -0.37 -8.03
CA MET A 39 4.76 1.05 -8.18
C MET A 39 4.07 1.60 -6.95
N LYS A 40 4.28 2.89 -6.67
CA LYS A 40 3.53 3.59 -5.64
C LYS A 40 3.05 4.92 -6.17
N ARG A 41 1.90 5.35 -5.68
CA ARG A 41 1.35 6.66 -5.98
C ARG A 41 0.97 7.34 -4.68
N VAL A 42 1.53 8.52 -4.45
CA VAL A 42 1.26 9.32 -3.28
C VAL A 42 0.79 10.69 -3.74
N ARG A 43 -0.44 11.05 -3.37
CA ARG A 43 -1.07 12.31 -3.76
C ARG A 43 -1.03 12.55 -5.27
N GLY A 44 -1.30 11.49 -6.05
CA GLY A 44 -1.34 11.58 -7.51
C GLY A 44 0.01 11.46 -8.20
N ARG A 45 1.11 11.39 -7.45
CA ARG A 45 2.44 11.23 -8.02
C ARG A 45 2.84 9.75 -8.01
N ALA A 46 3.01 9.18 -9.20
CA ALA A 46 3.41 7.78 -9.34
C ALA A 46 4.93 7.66 -9.49
N THR A 47 5.53 6.73 -8.76
CA THR A 47 6.96 6.43 -8.86
C THR A 47 7.16 4.93 -8.76
N ALA A 48 8.33 4.46 -9.19
CA ALA A 48 8.68 3.05 -9.04
C ALA A 48 8.93 2.73 -7.57
N TYR A 49 8.54 1.53 -7.15
CA TYR A 49 8.79 1.05 -5.80
C TYR A 49 9.45 -0.33 -5.87
N GLU A 50 10.60 -0.48 -5.22
CA GLU A 50 11.32 -1.72 -5.18
C GLU A 50 10.89 -2.54 -3.97
N PHE A 51 10.24 -3.68 -4.21
CA PHE A 51 9.84 -4.58 -3.15
C PHE A 51 11.06 -5.26 -2.53
N ARG A 52 11.14 -5.28 -1.21
CA ARG A 52 12.23 -5.92 -0.48
C ARG A 52 11.71 -7.01 0.46
N SER A 53 10.69 -6.69 1.24
CA SER A 53 10.05 -7.62 2.16
C SER A 53 8.67 -7.10 2.50
N VAL A 54 7.83 -7.98 3.04
CA VAL A 54 6.48 -7.57 3.46
C VAL A 54 6.56 -6.53 4.58
N GLU A 55 7.49 -6.72 5.52
CA GLU A 55 7.65 -5.78 6.62
C GLU A 55 8.08 -4.41 6.11
N GLN A 56 9.02 -4.36 5.18
CA GLN A 56 9.47 -3.10 4.62
C GLN A 56 8.37 -2.42 3.80
N LEU A 57 7.65 -3.19 3.00
CA LEU A 57 6.53 -2.68 2.21
C LEU A 57 5.49 -2.04 3.14
N ARG A 58 5.13 -2.72 4.21
CA ARG A 58 4.15 -2.22 5.15
C ARG A 58 4.64 -0.97 5.88
N TYR A 59 5.90 -0.97 6.27
CA TYR A 59 6.51 0.18 6.92
C TYR A 59 6.49 1.42 6.00
N ASP A 60 6.90 1.25 4.75
CA ASP A 60 6.93 2.33 3.79
C ASP A 60 5.53 2.87 3.50
N PHE A 61 4.57 1.97 3.38
CA PHE A 61 3.18 2.35 3.17
C PHE A 61 2.62 3.14 4.34
N GLU A 62 2.84 2.65 5.57
CA GLU A 62 2.35 3.33 6.76
C GLU A 62 2.98 4.71 6.93
N ARG A 63 4.25 4.85 6.59
CA ARG A 63 4.93 6.14 6.64
C ARG A 63 4.30 7.12 5.67
N ASP A 64 3.98 6.69 4.46
CA ASP A 64 3.35 7.54 3.46
C ASP A 64 1.92 7.92 3.89
N VAL A 65 1.21 6.99 4.53
CA VAL A 65 -0.13 7.26 5.06
C VAL A 65 -0.08 8.35 6.13
N GLU A 66 0.90 8.28 7.02
CA GLU A 66 1.06 9.29 8.07
C GLU A 66 1.41 10.67 7.50
N ALA A 67 2.14 10.70 6.40
CA ALA A 67 2.55 11.94 5.75
C ALA A 67 1.47 12.52 4.84
N ALA A 68 0.47 11.74 4.52
CA ALA A 68 -0.58 12.17 3.59
C ALA A 68 -1.60 13.12 4.19
#